data_6eda39bcf1cbdda135b41579e498452b
#
_entry.id   6eda39bcf1cbdda135b41579e498452b
#
_cell.length_a   1.000
_cell.length_b   1.000
_cell.length_c   1.000
_cell.angle_alpha   90.00
_cell.angle_beta   90.00
_cell.angle_gamma   90.00
#
_symmetry.space_group_name_H-M   'P 1'
#
loop_
_entity.id
_entity.type
_entity.pdbx_description
1 polymer ?
#
loop_
_entity_poly.entity_id
_entity_poly.type
_entity_poly.pdbx_seq_one_letter_code
_entity_poly.pdbx_strand_id
1 'polypeptide(L)'
;MQLQFSYDKKKVLQALRYHFIWQPEMRILLVVILAFDAATAILYFIGKIRPEPFLLGSCIWLLFIISFWYIMPASIYRKNATFKDTFTIIFRGDKVLLESTKGFAEWGWDEFVKYSESPNFYHLYFSSKSFFLIPKDNMKDEFKFELRLLLSEKITSTK
;
A
#
# COMPACT_ATOMS: atom_id res chain seq x y z
N MET A 1 -15.61 -8.31 17.61
CA MET A 1 -15.75 -6.97 17.00
C MET A 1 -16.23 -7.13 15.57
N GLN A 2 -17.14 -6.28 15.07
CA GLN A 2 -17.68 -6.36 13.71
C GLN A 2 -17.71 -4.98 13.06
N LEU A 3 -17.35 -4.91 11.77
CA LEU A 3 -17.34 -3.68 11.00
C LEU A 3 -17.88 -3.95 9.60
N GLN A 4 -18.85 -3.16 9.16
CA GLN A 4 -19.30 -3.14 7.78
C GLN A 4 -18.71 -1.93 7.05
N PHE A 5 -18.18 -2.13 5.84
CA PHE A 5 -17.56 -1.07 5.07
C PHE A 5 -17.62 -1.30 3.56
N SER A 6 -17.46 -0.23 2.83
CA SER A 6 -17.19 -0.21 1.39
C SER A 6 -15.96 0.64 1.11
N TYR A 7 -15.38 0.51 -0.08
CA TYR A 7 -14.16 1.21 -0.41
C TYR A 7 -14.44 2.50 -1.18
N ASP A 8 -13.86 3.61 -0.72
CA ASP A 8 -13.74 4.84 -1.51
C ASP A 8 -12.54 4.75 -2.45
N LYS A 9 -12.77 4.99 -3.76
CA LYS A 9 -11.72 4.90 -4.79
C LYS A 9 -10.52 5.79 -4.52
N LYS A 10 -10.74 7.04 -4.10
CA LYS A 10 -9.64 8.01 -3.87
C LYS A 10 -8.76 7.55 -2.73
N LYS A 11 -9.37 7.08 -1.64
CA LYS A 11 -8.68 6.57 -0.46
C LYS A 11 -7.93 5.28 -0.74
N VAL A 12 -8.52 4.35 -1.51
CA VAL A 12 -7.82 3.11 -1.92
C VAL A 12 -6.60 3.43 -2.76
N LEU A 13 -6.70 4.34 -3.75
CA LEU A 13 -5.55 4.77 -4.53
C LEU A 13 -4.44 5.37 -3.66
N GLN A 14 -4.81 6.13 -2.63
CA GLN A 14 -3.85 6.68 -1.67
C GLN A 14 -3.18 5.57 -0.83
N ALA A 15 -3.93 4.58 -0.37
CA ALA A 15 -3.39 3.44 0.36
C ALA A 15 -2.44 2.60 -0.49
N LEU A 16 -2.76 2.38 -1.76
CA LEU A 16 -1.89 1.69 -2.70
C LEU A 16 -0.57 2.45 -2.91
N ARG A 17 -0.62 3.78 -3.09
CA ARG A 17 0.59 4.62 -3.17
C ARG A 17 1.43 4.50 -1.90
N TYR A 18 0.80 4.58 -0.74
CA TYR A 18 1.47 4.41 0.55
C TYR A 18 2.19 3.07 0.64
N HIS A 19 1.51 1.97 0.28
CA HIS A 19 2.11 0.64 0.26
C HIS A 19 3.36 0.58 -0.63
N PHE A 20 3.28 1.11 -1.86
CA PHE A 20 4.39 1.06 -2.81
C PHE A 20 5.61 1.88 -2.39
N ILE A 21 5.43 3.09 -1.85
CA ILE A 21 6.53 3.92 -1.38
C ILE A 21 7.35 3.22 -0.28
N TRP A 22 6.67 2.38 0.53
CA TRP A 22 7.33 1.68 1.62
C TRP A 22 7.98 0.36 1.21
N GLN A 23 7.85 -0.08 -0.03
CA GLN A 23 8.56 -1.26 -0.53
C GLN A 23 10.05 -0.97 -0.71
N PRO A 24 10.96 -1.85 -0.21
CA PRO A 24 12.40 -1.62 -0.28
C PRO A 24 12.91 -1.56 -1.73
N GLU A 25 12.36 -2.37 -2.63
CA GLU A 25 12.72 -2.41 -4.05
C GLU A 25 12.49 -1.05 -4.71
N MET A 26 11.41 -0.38 -4.33
CA MET A 26 11.06 0.92 -4.88
C MET A 26 11.95 2.02 -4.36
N ARG A 27 12.35 1.96 -3.11
CA ARG A 27 13.32 2.91 -2.53
C ARG A 27 14.68 2.77 -3.20
N ILE A 28 15.15 1.55 -3.43
CA ILE A 28 16.41 1.30 -4.12
C ILE A 28 16.36 1.87 -5.53
N LEU A 29 15.28 1.58 -6.28
CA LEU A 29 15.12 2.09 -7.63
C LEU A 29 15.09 3.63 -7.67
N LEU A 30 14.38 4.27 -6.74
CA LEU A 30 14.37 5.72 -6.57
C LEU A 30 15.77 6.28 -6.33
N VAL A 31 16.53 5.69 -5.42
CA VAL A 31 17.90 6.13 -5.10
C VAL A 31 18.82 5.99 -6.32
N VAL A 32 18.72 4.88 -7.05
CA VAL A 32 19.53 4.65 -8.26
C VAL A 32 19.25 5.69 -9.34
N ILE A 33 17.97 5.98 -9.62
CA ILE A 33 17.59 6.98 -10.62
C ILE A 33 18.06 8.37 -10.20
N LEU A 34 17.85 8.77 -8.94
CA LEU A 34 18.30 10.06 -8.42
C LEU A 34 19.83 10.20 -8.45
N ALA A 35 20.55 9.14 -8.10
CA ALA A 35 22.01 9.14 -8.17
C ALA A 35 22.53 9.29 -9.60
N PHE A 36 21.88 8.64 -10.57
CA PHE A 36 22.20 8.77 -11.99
C PHE A 36 21.94 10.20 -12.48
N ASP A 37 20.77 10.78 -12.18
CA ASP A 37 20.43 12.15 -12.56
C ASP A 37 21.40 13.18 -11.94
N ALA A 38 21.74 13.01 -10.66
CA ALA A 38 22.71 13.88 -9.99
C ALA A 38 24.10 13.78 -10.62
N ALA A 39 24.57 12.57 -10.90
CA ALA A 39 25.88 12.36 -11.53
C ALA A 39 25.95 12.97 -12.94
N THR A 40 24.90 12.76 -13.76
CA THR A 40 24.84 13.33 -15.12
C THR A 40 24.71 14.84 -15.09
N ALA A 41 23.95 15.42 -14.15
CA ALA A 41 23.89 16.86 -13.95
C ALA A 41 25.27 17.47 -13.60
N ILE A 42 25.98 16.87 -12.64
CA ILE A 42 27.31 17.33 -12.25
C ILE A 42 28.28 17.28 -13.45
N LEU A 43 28.30 16.16 -14.18
CA LEU A 43 29.19 16.01 -15.34
C LEU A 43 28.85 16.99 -16.46
N TYR A 44 27.60 17.32 -16.65
CA TYR A 44 27.15 18.34 -17.60
C TYR A 44 27.63 19.74 -17.17
N PHE A 45 27.44 20.12 -15.91
CA PHE A 45 27.90 21.45 -15.42
C PHE A 45 29.44 21.62 -15.46
N ILE A 46 30.19 20.53 -15.33
CA ILE A 46 31.67 20.53 -15.47
C ILE A 46 32.10 20.54 -16.96
N GLY A 47 31.15 20.42 -17.89
CA GLY A 47 31.41 20.40 -19.32
C GLY A 47 32.03 19.10 -19.86
N LYS A 48 31.95 18.00 -19.09
CA LYS A 48 32.49 16.69 -19.49
C LYS A 48 31.58 15.86 -20.38
N ILE A 49 30.27 16.13 -20.32
CA ILE A 49 29.29 15.42 -21.15
C ILE A 49 28.34 16.41 -21.82
N ARG A 50 27.70 15.94 -22.88
CA ARG A 50 26.61 16.66 -23.55
C ARG A 50 25.33 16.62 -22.71
N PRO A 51 24.34 17.50 -22.99
CA PRO A 51 23.08 17.55 -22.22
C PRO A 51 22.16 16.32 -22.41
N GLU A 52 22.37 15.52 -23.48
CA GLU A 52 21.45 14.42 -23.82
C GLU A 52 21.33 13.35 -22.73
N PRO A 53 22.41 12.89 -22.05
CA PRO A 53 22.29 11.91 -20.97
C PRO A 53 21.47 12.44 -19.76
N PHE A 54 21.65 13.72 -19.43
CA PHE A 54 20.89 14.38 -18.37
C PHE A 54 19.40 14.50 -18.74
N LEU A 55 19.09 14.92 -19.98
CA LEU A 55 17.72 15.01 -20.48
C LEU A 55 17.04 13.63 -20.51
N LEU A 56 17.80 12.59 -20.93
CA LEU A 56 17.31 11.22 -20.94
C LEU A 56 16.95 10.74 -19.52
N GLY A 57 17.83 10.95 -18.56
CA GLY A 57 17.61 10.61 -17.15
C GLY A 57 16.38 11.31 -16.59
N SER A 58 16.25 12.61 -16.84
CA SER A 58 15.09 13.40 -16.42
C SER A 58 13.78 12.92 -17.05
N CYS A 59 13.79 12.52 -18.32
CA CYS A 59 12.63 11.92 -18.97
C CYS A 59 12.25 10.57 -18.35
N ILE A 60 13.23 9.71 -18.09
CA ILE A 60 13.00 8.41 -17.43
C ILE A 60 12.42 8.64 -16.03
N TRP A 61 12.96 9.59 -15.28
CA TRP A 61 12.46 9.97 -13.96
C TRP A 61 10.99 10.43 -14.00
N LEU A 62 10.64 11.31 -14.96
CA LEU A 62 9.28 11.79 -15.14
C LEU A 62 8.30 10.65 -15.45
N LEU A 63 8.66 9.79 -16.42
CA LEU A 63 7.86 8.61 -16.79
C LEU A 63 7.69 7.64 -15.62
N PHE A 64 8.74 7.47 -14.82
CA PHE A 64 8.69 6.66 -13.61
C PHE A 64 7.70 7.21 -12.60
N ILE A 65 7.76 8.52 -12.29
CA ILE A 65 6.82 9.16 -11.38
C ILE A 65 5.38 9.02 -11.86
N ILE A 66 5.12 9.29 -13.14
CA ILE A 66 3.78 9.18 -13.72
C ILE A 66 3.27 7.75 -13.63
N SER A 67 4.08 6.78 -14.02
CA SER A 67 3.72 5.37 -13.99
C SER A 67 3.39 4.92 -12.56
N PHE A 68 4.23 5.27 -11.62
CA PHE A 68 4.15 4.82 -10.25
C PHE A 68 3.05 5.50 -9.45
N TRP A 69 2.87 6.80 -9.68
CA TRP A 69 1.90 7.60 -8.93
C TRP A 69 0.48 7.51 -9.47
N TYR A 70 0.32 7.33 -10.78
CA TYR A 70 -0.98 7.34 -11.42
C TYR A 70 -1.38 6.01 -12.05
N ILE A 71 -0.52 5.42 -12.89
CA ILE A 71 -0.90 4.28 -13.71
C ILE A 71 -1.01 3.01 -12.87
N MET A 72 -0.01 2.71 -12.06
CA MET A 72 0.06 1.47 -11.30
C MET A 72 -1.07 1.35 -10.25
N PRO A 73 -1.33 2.33 -9.35
CA PRO A 73 -2.44 2.24 -8.42
C PRO A 73 -3.80 2.16 -9.11
N ALA A 74 -4.00 2.92 -10.20
CA ALA A 74 -5.24 2.89 -10.96
C ALA A 74 -5.47 1.54 -11.66
N SER A 75 -4.41 0.91 -12.16
CA SER A 75 -4.48 -0.42 -12.78
C SER A 75 -4.86 -1.49 -11.76
N ILE A 76 -4.23 -1.46 -10.58
CA ILE A 76 -4.54 -2.39 -9.49
C ILE A 76 -5.98 -2.22 -9.02
N TYR A 77 -6.42 -0.99 -8.81
CA TYR A 77 -7.81 -0.71 -8.44
C TYR A 77 -8.81 -1.25 -9.47
N ARG A 78 -8.55 -1.06 -10.76
CA ARG A 78 -9.44 -1.52 -11.84
C ARG A 78 -9.50 -3.05 -11.93
N LYS A 79 -8.38 -3.73 -11.74
CA LYS A 79 -8.27 -5.19 -11.85
C LYS A 79 -8.88 -5.93 -10.66
N ASN A 80 -8.91 -5.33 -9.48
CA ASN A 80 -9.42 -5.96 -8.27
C ASN A 80 -10.91 -5.66 -8.07
N ALA A 81 -11.74 -6.67 -8.26
CA ALA A 81 -13.18 -6.61 -7.98
C ALA A 81 -13.48 -6.36 -6.50
N THR A 82 -12.58 -6.74 -5.61
CA THR A 82 -12.66 -6.53 -4.16
C THR A 82 -12.92 -5.07 -3.79
N PHE A 83 -12.31 -4.11 -4.46
CA PHE A 83 -12.51 -2.69 -4.15
C PHE A 83 -13.86 -2.09 -4.59
N LYS A 84 -14.72 -2.91 -5.19
CA LYS A 84 -16.06 -2.51 -5.67
C LYS A 84 -17.19 -3.16 -4.89
N ASP A 85 -16.85 -3.95 -3.88
CA ASP A 85 -17.79 -4.71 -3.08
C ASP A 85 -17.97 -4.10 -1.67
N THR A 86 -19.03 -4.52 -0.98
CA THR A 86 -19.26 -4.18 0.42
C THR A 86 -18.92 -5.40 1.26
N PHE A 87 -18.22 -5.18 2.34
CA PHE A 87 -17.73 -6.22 3.23
C PHE A 87 -18.21 -6.02 4.66
N THR A 88 -18.42 -7.13 5.33
CA THR A 88 -18.53 -7.20 6.78
C THR A 88 -17.36 -8.02 7.31
N ILE A 89 -16.49 -7.40 8.08
CA ILE A 89 -15.38 -8.06 8.76
C ILE A 89 -15.72 -8.31 10.21
N ILE A 90 -15.48 -9.53 10.69
CA ILE A 90 -15.75 -9.96 12.05
C ILE A 90 -14.45 -10.49 12.65
N PHE A 91 -13.95 -9.79 13.67
CA PHE A 91 -12.77 -10.21 14.42
C PHE A 91 -13.20 -11.12 15.58
N ARG A 92 -12.76 -12.38 15.54
CA ARG A 92 -12.91 -13.36 16.62
C ARG A 92 -11.58 -13.58 17.34
N GLY A 93 -11.62 -14.28 18.46
CA GLY A 93 -10.42 -14.54 19.25
C GLY A 93 -9.36 -15.37 18.52
N ASP A 94 -9.79 -16.30 17.67
CA ASP A 94 -8.97 -17.26 16.93
C ASP A 94 -8.80 -16.94 15.44
N LYS A 95 -9.73 -16.14 14.86
CA LYS A 95 -9.79 -15.92 13.41
C LYS A 95 -10.46 -14.62 13.01
N VAL A 96 -10.26 -14.23 11.77
CA VAL A 96 -10.91 -13.11 11.09
C VAL A 96 -11.84 -13.65 10.01
N LEU A 97 -13.11 -13.28 10.07
CA LEU A 97 -14.10 -13.61 9.05
C LEU A 97 -14.37 -12.39 8.19
N LEU A 98 -14.42 -12.59 6.90
CA LEU A 98 -14.82 -11.58 5.93
C LEU A 98 -16.02 -12.09 5.14
N GLU A 99 -17.13 -11.39 5.23
CA GLU A 99 -18.34 -11.66 4.47
C GLU A 99 -18.54 -10.62 3.38
N SER A 100 -18.96 -11.06 2.20
CA SER A 100 -19.29 -10.19 1.07
C SER A 100 -20.52 -10.71 0.35
N THR A 101 -21.02 -9.92 -0.62
CA THR A 101 -22.15 -10.35 -1.48
C THR A 101 -21.81 -11.58 -2.33
N LYS A 102 -20.51 -11.91 -2.51
CA LYS A 102 -20.03 -13.01 -3.35
C LYS A 102 -19.59 -14.25 -2.59
N GLY A 103 -19.60 -14.19 -1.27
CA GLY A 103 -19.20 -15.29 -0.42
C GLY A 103 -18.52 -14.83 0.86
N PHE A 104 -17.87 -15.75 1.53
CA PHE A 104 -17.12 -15.48 2.75
C PHE A 104 -15.66 -15.97 2.61
N ALA A 105 -14.77 -15.34 3.36
CA ALA A 105 -13.40 -15.79 3.56
C ALA A 105 -13.12 -15.83 5.06
N GLU A 106 -12.26 -16.75 5.46
CA GLU A 106 -11.87 -16.95 6.84
C GLU A 106 -10.35 -17.03 6.89
N TRP A 107 -9.73 -16.30 7.82
CA TRP A 107 -8.27 -16.28 7.99
C TRP A 107 -7.91 -16.49 9.45
N GLY A 108 -6.95 -17.36 9.70
CA GLY A 108 -6.27 -17.46 10.99
C GLY A 108 -5.40 -16.22 11.24
N TRP A 109 -5.18 -15.87 12.49
CA TRP A 109 -4.28 -14.75 12.83
C TRP A 109 -2.83 -15.01 12.41
N ASP A 110 -2.43 -16.27 12.33
CA ASP A 110 -1.12 -16.77 11.88
C ASP A 110 -0.86 -16.55 10.38
N GLU A 111 -1.92 -16.36 9.58
CA GLU A 111 -1.79 -16.01 8.16
C GLU A 111 -1.29 -14.59 7.93
N PHE A 112 -1.39 -13.72 8.94
CA PHE A 112 -0.94 -12.34 8.84
C PHE A 112 0.51 -12.19 9.32
N VAL A 113 1.41 -11.86 8.39
CA VAL A 113 2.85 -11.67 8.68
C VAL A 113 3.12 -10.37 9.44
N LYS A 114 2.36 -9.33 9.14
CA LYS A 114 2.47 -8.01 9.79
C LYS A 114 1.22 -7.18 9.52
N TYR A 115 1.06 -6.11 10.29
CA TYR A 115 0.14 -5.04 9.95
C TYR A 115 0.85 -3.70 9.88
N SER A 116 0.28 -2.75 9.14
CA SER A 116 0.70 -1.35 9.17
C SER A 116 -0.51 -0.43 9.12
N GLU A 117 -0.31 0.79 9.56
CA GLU A 117 -1.35 1.80 9.63
C GLU A 117 -1.04 2.96 8.69
N SER A 118 -1.96 3.28 7.80
CA SER A 118 -1.96 4.50 6.98
C SER A 118 -3.04 5.47 7.46
N PRO A 119 -3.08 6.70 6.98
CA PRO A 119 -4.08 7.68 7.41
C PRO A 119 -5.52 7.16 7.34
N ASN A 120 -5.88 6.43 6.29
CA ASN A 120 -7.25 6.02 6.03
C ASN A 120 -7.50 4.51 6.18
N PHE A 121 -6.45 3.68 6.39
CA PHE A 121 -6.57 2.22 6.42
C PHE A 121 -5.65 1.55 7.43
N TYR A 122 -6.08 0.39 7.91
CA TYR A 122 -5.20 -0.65 8.42
C TYR A 122 -4.88 -1.61 7.26
N HIS A 123 -3.61 -1.94 7.09
CA HIS A 123 -3.10 -2.87 6.08
C HIS A 123 -2.73 -4.17 6.79
N LEU A 124 -3.43 -5.26 6.53
CA LEU A 124 -3.11 -6.59 7.03
C LEU A 124 -2.35 -7.35 5.94
N TYR A 125 -1.11 -7.71 6.18
CA TYR A 125 -0.25 -8.34 5.19
C TYR A 125 -0.22 -9.85 5.35
N PHE A 126 -0.57 -10.57 4.29
CA PHE A 126 -0.32 -12.01 4.16
C PHE A 126 1.10 -12.28 3.66
N SER A 127 1.67 -11.37 2.87
CA SER A 127 3.04 -11.41 2.36
C SER A 127 3.53 -10.00 2.02
N SER A 128 4.76 -9.88 1.51
CA SER A 128 5.28 -8.59 1.02
C SER A 128 4.47 -7.98 -0.13
N LYS A 129 3.70 -8.80 -0.87
CA LYS A 129 2.94 -8.39 -2.06
C LYS A 129 1.43 -8.52 -1.92
N SER A 130 0.96 -9.26 -0.91
CA SER A 130 -0.47 -9.52 -0.68
C SER A 130 -0.91 -8.94 0.64
N PHE A 131 -1.94 -8.13 0.60
CA PHE A 131 -2.49 -7.47 1.78
C PHE A 131 -3.98 -7.21 1.64
N PHE A 132 -4.66 -7.07 2.77
CA PHE A 132 -6.05 -6.66 2.88
C PHE A 132 -6.15 -5.28 3.52
N LEU A 133 -7.06 -4.44 3.02
CA LEU A 133 -7.27 -3.08 3.51
C LEU A 133 -8.53 -2.98 4.33
N ILE A 134 -8.43 -2.47 5.54
CA ILE A 134 -9.58 -2.17 6.40
C ILE A 134 -9.70 -0.66 6.52
N PRO A 135 -10.76 -0.03 5.96
CA PRO A 135 -10.91 1.41 6.02
C PRO A 135 -11.25 1.86 7.44
N LYS A 136 -10.68 2.99 7.83
CA LYS A 136 -10.96 3.65 9.12
C LYS A 136 -12.21 4.53 9.10
N ASP A 137 -12.82 4.67 7.93
CA ASP A 137 -14.02 5.47 7.76
C ASP A 137 -15.16 4.87 8.58
N ASN A 138 -15.92 5.77 9.19
CA ASN A 138 -17.05 5.40 10.05
C ASN A 138 -16.69 4.57 11.29
N MET A 139 -15.40 4.37 11.59
CA MET A 139 -14.97 3.82 12.86
C MET A 139 -15.00 4.89 13.95
N LYS A 140 -15.65 4.61 15.08
CA LYS A 140 -15.51 5.39 16.30
C LYS A 140 -14.07 5.26 16.84
N ASP A 141 -13.58 6.27 17.53
CA ASP A 141 -12.20 6.27 18.02
C ASP A 141 -11.93 5.15 19.04
N GLU A 142 -12.93 4.78 19.82
CA GLU A 142 -12.88 3.60 20.71
C GLU A 142 -12.63 2.31 19.92
N PHE A 143 -13.37 2.10 18.82
CA PHE A 143 -13.20 0.93 17.96
C PHE A 143 -11.82 0.90 17.28
N LYS A 144 -11.30 2.06 16.82
CA LYS A 144 -9.94 2.17 16.27
C LYS A 144 -8.88 1.78 17.30
N PHE A 145 -9.06 2.22 18.55
CA PHE A 145 -8.16 1.90 19.65
C PHE A 145 -8.18 0.41 19.97
N GLU A 146 -9.37 -0.18 20.15
CA GLU A 146 -9.53 -1.62 20.41
C GLU A 146 -8.98 -2.48 19.27
N LEU A 147 -9.26 -2.09 18.00
CA LEU A 147 -8.73 -2.81 16.85
C LEU A 147 -7.20 -2.74 16.80
N ARG A 148 -6.60 -1.59 17.11
CA ARG A 148 -5.14 -1.43 17.15
C ARG A 148 -4.52 -2.32 18.22
N LEU A 149 -5.11 -2.39 19.42
CA LEU A 149 -4.66 -3.30 20.49
C LEU A 149 -4.75 -4.76 20.03
N LEU A 150 -5.88 -5.17 19.46
CA LEU A 150 -6.10 -6.52 18.97
C LEU A 150 -5.08 -6.90 17.89
N LEU A 151 -4.86 -6.02 16.92
CA LEU A 151 -3.87 -6.25 15.84
C LEU A 151 -2.45 -6.35 16.40
N SER A 152 -2.08 -5.49 17.34
CA SER A 152 -0.75 -5.52 17.94
C SER A 152 -0.53 -6.77 18.80
N GLU A 153 -1.54 -7.25 19.50
CA GLU A 153 -1.47 -8.49 20.27
C GLU A 153 -1.37 -9.72 19.38
N LYS A 154 -2.27 -9.85 18.39
CA LYS A 154 -2.39 -11.06 17.59
C LYS A 154 -1.31 -11.19 16.51
N ILE A 155 -0.93 -10.12 15.84
CA ILE A 155 0.03 -10.16 14.74
C ILE A 155 1.47 -10.01 15.22
N THR A 156 1.74 -9.27 16.30
CA THR A 156 3.09 -9.13 16.88
C THR A 156 3.49 -10.37 17.71
N SER A 157 2.52 -11.08 18.26
CA SER A 157 2.74 -12.31 19.03
C SER A 157 3.11 -13.52 18.18
N THR A 158 3.00 -13.43 16.86
CA THR A 158 3.24 -14.55 15.93
C THR A 158 4.65 -14.50 15.31
N LYS A 159 5.56 -13.68 15.85
CA LYS A 159 6.97 -13.60 15.42
C LYS A 159 7.89 -14.37 16.33
#